data_5628fc8e055b5ad351b797eba4c30d75
#
_entry.id   5628fc8e055b5ad351b797eba4c30d75
#
_cell.length_a   1.000
_cell.length_b   1.000
_cell.length_c   1.000
_cell.angle_alpha   90.00
_cell.angle_beta   90.00
_cell.angle_gamma   90.00
#
_symmetry.space_group_name_H-M   'P 1'
#
loop_
_entity.id
_entity.type
_entity.pdbx_description
1 polymer ?
#
loop_
_entity_poly.entity_id
_entity_poly.type
_entity_poly.pdbx_seq_one_letter_code
_entity_poly.pdbx_strand_id
1 'polypeptide(L)'
;FEIAEETKAELKEADKYWKGKTTSELATSYMAPEAIKAIEHNIFTPGNYFYNGVGHVTVKYWEVLEIGFEGIMEKAQKELDGCSVGDGNYARKSHFLEAVILSCKAVIDYAGRYAKLAQEMAAQTSDPVRKQELFVIAENCSRVPAKGAQNFYEACQSFWFVQQLLQMESSGHSISPGRFDQYMYPYYKKDM
;
A
#
# COMPACT_ATOMS: atom_id res chain seq x y z
N PHE A 1 -12.61 -6.72 21.11
CA PHE A 1 -11.43 -6.78 20.24
C PHE A 1 -10.23 -7.11 21.12
N GLU A 2 -9.68 -8.29 20.95
CA GLU A 2 -8.50 -8.75 21.69
C GLU A 2 -7.31 -8.85 20.73
N ILE A 3 -6.15 -8.39 21.17
CA ILE A 3 -4.88 -8.51 20.45
C ILE A 3 -4.04 -9.55 21.18
N ALA A 4 -3.57 -10.58 20.48
CA ALA A 4 -2.69 -11.60 21.04
C ALA A 4 -1.40 -10.99 21.59
N GLU A 5 -0.84 -11.58 22.67
CA GLU A 5 0.38 -11.06 23.30
C GLU A 5 1.59 -11.10 22.36
N GLU A 6 1.65 -12.10 21.47
CA GLU A 6 2.69 -12.18 20.43
C GLU A 6 2.60 -10.98 19.48
N THR A 7 1.40 -10.64 19.02
CA THR A 7 1.19 -9.46 18.15
C THR A 7 1.54 -8.16 18.86
N LYS A 8 1.26 -8.04 20.17
CA LYS A 8 1.68 -6.88 20.97
C LYS A 8 3.20 -6.79 21.08
N ALA A 9 3.88 -7.93 21.20
CA ALA A 9 5.34 -7.97 21.24
C ALA A 9 5.95 -7.55 19.88
N GLU A 10 5.42 -8.04 18.77
CA GLU A 10 5.83 -7.64 17.43
C GLU A 10 5.62 -6.15 17.16
N LEU A 11 4.48 -5.59 17.58
CA LEU A 11 4.21 -4.15 17.49
C LEU A 11 5.22 -3.33 18.28
N LYS A 12 5.57 -3.75 19.50
CA LYS A 12 6.61 -3.07 20.33
C LYS A 12 7.98 -3.08 19.66
N GLU A 13 8.35 -4.14 18.95
CA GLU A 13 9.60 -4.17 18.19
C GLU A 13 9.52 -3.25 16.95
N ALA A 14 8.39 -3.24 16.24
CA ALA A 14 8.16 -2.32 15.14
C ALA A 14 8.23 -0.86 15.60
N ASP A 15 7.64 -0.52 16.74
CA ASP A 15 7.70 0.82 17.34
C ASP A 15 9.15 1.26 17.63
N LYS A 16 9.99 0.36 18.13
CA LYS A 16 11.42 0.65 18.34
C LYS A 16 12.13 1.00 17.04
N TYR A 17 11.81 0.28 15.95
CA TYR A 17 12.38 0.54 14.63
C TYR A 17 11.96 1.92 14.10
N TRP A 18 10.68 2.27 14.26
CA TRP A 18 10.11 3.50 13.72
C TRP A 18 10.40 4.75 14.57
N LYS A 19 10.80 4.59 15.81
CA LYS A 19 11.13 5.71 16.72
C LYS A 19 12.19 6.62 16.10
N GLY A 20 11.86 7.89 15.94
CA GLY A 20 12.71 8.90 15.31
C GLY A 20 12.70 8.86 13.77
N LYS A 21 11.88 8.01 13.14
CA LYS A 21 11.82 7.84 11.67
C LYS A 21 10.46 8.17 11.07
N THR A 22 9.48 8.53 11.89
CA THR A 22 8.14 8.88 11.40
C THR A 22 8.12 10.29 10.80
N THR A 23 7.22 10.51 9.84
CA THR A 23 7.03 11.82 9.21
C THR A 23 6.59 12.88 10.23
N SER A 24 5.80 12.52 11.23
CA SER A 24 5.39 13.42 12.29
C SER A 24 6.54 13.84 13.21
N GLU A 25 7.43 12.91 13.58
CA GLU A 25 8.65 13.23 14.34
C GLU A 25 9.59 14.12 13.53
N LEU A 26 9.76 13.82 12.24
CA LEU A 26 10.55 14.66 11.34
C LEU A 26 9.95 16.07 11.24
N ALA A 27 8.66 16.20 10.99
CA ALA A 27 8.00 17.51 10.93
C ALA A 27 8.11 18.28 12.25
N THR A 28 7.96 17.58 13.39
CA THR A 28 8.16 18.18 14.73
C THR A 28 9.59 18.69 14.92
N SER A 29 10.59 17.99 14.38
CA SER A 29 12.00 18.38 14.49
C SER A 29 12.33 19.72 13.80
N TYR A 30 11.50 20.15 12.85
CA TYR A 30 11.62 21.47 12.20
C TYR A 30 10.83 22.59 12.90
N MET A 31 10.08 22.27 13.94
CA MET A 31 9.30 23.28 14.67
C MET A 31 10.18 24.10 15.59
N ALA A 32 9.88 25.39 15.73
CA ALA A 32 10.50 26.24 16.75
C ALA A 32 10.14 25.72 18.16
N PRO A 33 11.07 25.81 19.13
CA PRO A 33 10.81 25.36 20.51
C PRO A 33 9.56 25.98 21.16
N GLU A 34 9.25 27.22 20.81
CA GLU A 34 8.07 27.94 21.28
C GLU A 34 6.78 27.31 20.74
N ALA A 35 6.78 26.84 19.49
CA ALA A 35 5.65 26.14 18.90
C ALA A 35 5.41 24.80 19.59
N ILE A 36 6.47 24.05 19.88
CA ILE A 36 6.38 22.78 20.61
C ILE A 36 5.78 23.01 22.00
N LYS A 37 6.28 24.01 22.76
CA LYS A 37 5.72 24.39 24.06
C LYS A 37 4.25 24.79 23.97
N ALA A 38 3.85 25.51 22.92
CA ALA A 38 2.46 25.90 22.74
C ALA A 38 1.55 24.70 22.49
N ILE A 39 2.01 23.67 21.78
CA ILE A 39 1.31 22.39 21.60
C ILE A 39 1.19 21.65 22.92
N GLU A 40 2.29 21.52 23.69
CA GLU A 40 2.33 20.86 25.01
C GLU A 40 1.34 21.52 26.00
N HIS A 41 1.17 22.82 25.92
CA HIS A 41 0.22 23.58 26.75
C HIS A 41 -1.19 23.70 26.15
N ASN A 42 -1.49 22.98 25.07
CA ASN A 42 -2.77 22.99 24.37
C ASN A 42 -3.24 24.39 23.93
N ILE A 43 -2.30 25.31 23.61
CA ILE A 43 -2.63 26.64 23.06
C ILE A 43 -3.16 26.48 21.65
N PHE A 44 -2.60 25.55 20.89
CA PHE A 44 -3.14 25.05 19.63
C PHE A 44 -2.77 23.58 19.43
N THR A 45 -3.49 22.90 18.53
CA THR A 45 -3.19 21.55 18.11
C THR A 45 -2.95 21.50 16.60
N PRO A 46 -1.93 20.78 16.10
CA PRO A 46 -1.82 20.51 14.68
C PRO A 46 -3.07 19.79 14.18
N GLY A 47 -3.44 20.01 12.92
CA GLY A 47 -4.55 19.26 12.31
C GLY A 47 -4.26 17.76 12.22
N ASN A 48 -5.32 16.95 12.07
CA ASN A 48 -5.20 15.49 11.99
C ASN A 48 -4.21 15.01 10.91
N TYR A 49 -4.10 15.74 9.83
CA TYR A 49 -3.16 15.43 8.73
C TYR A 49 -1.68 15.56 9.10
N PHE A 50 -1.37 16.19 10.22
CA PHE A 50 0.00 16.25 10.71
C PHE A 50 0.49 14.89 11.22
N TYR A 51 -0.40 14.11 11.82
CA TYR A 51 -0.09 12.80 12.40
C TYR A 51 -0.51 11.62 11.53
N ASN A 52 -1.40 11.84 10.58
CA ASN A 52 -1.95 10.81 9.71
C ASN A 52 -1.53 11.06 8.26
N GLY A 53 -1.52 10.02 7.46
CA GLY A 53 -1.36 10.13 6.01
C GLY A 53 -2.49 10.95 5.37
N VAL A 54 -2.25 11.41 4.15
CA VAL A 54 -3.26 12.16 3.38
C VAL A 54 -4.45 11.27 3.08
N GLY A 55 -5.64 11.75 3.39
CA GLY A 55 -6.89 11.09 3.08
C GLY A 55 -7.71 11.84 2.02
N HIS A 56 -9.01 11.48 1.90
CA HIS A 56 -9.95 12.05 0.92
C HIS A 56 -9.46 11.90 -0.52
N VAL A 57 -8.89 10.76 -0.85
CA VAL A 57 -8.38 10.46 -2.19
C VAL A 57 -9.22 9.41 -2.89
N THR A 58 -9.32 9.52 -4.21
CA THR A 58 -9.82 8.47 -5.09
C THR A 58 -8.64 7.93 -5.88
N VAL A 59 -8.43 6.64 -5.76
CA VAL A 59 -7.28 5.95 -6.36
C VAL A 59 -7.53 5.68 -7.84
N LYS A 60 -6.48 5.70 -8.62
CA LYS A 60 -6.52 5.35 -10.06
C LYS A 60 -6.53 3.84 -10.26
N TYR A 61 -7.57 3.15 -9.72
CA TYR A 61 -7.67 1.69 -9.73
C TYR A 61 -7.59 1.08 -11.12
N TRP A 62 -8.20 1.71 -12.12
CA TRP A 62 -8.18 1.18 -13.49
C TRP A 62 -6.77 0.98 -14.03
N GLU A 63 -5.81 1.84 -13.70
CA GLU A 63 -4.43 1.68 -14.15
C GLU A 63 -3.75 0.49 -13.45
N VAL A 64 -3.97 0.31 -12.16
CA VAL A 64 -3.45 -0.86 -11.43
C VAL A 64 -4.06 -2.15 -11.97
N LEU A 65 -5.37 -2.16 -12.26
CA LEU A 65 -6.06 -3.33 -12.83
C LEU A 65 -5.57 -3.67 -14.23
N GLU A 66 -5.18 -2.66 -15.02
CA GLU A 66 -4.73 -2.84 -16.40
C GLU A 66 -3.27 -3.32 -16.47
N ILE A 67 -2.35 -2.66 -15.77
CA ILE A 67 -0.89 -2.89 -15.93
C ILE A 67 -0.21 -3.45 -14.68
N GLY A 68 -0.87 -3.44 -13.53
CA GLY A 68 -0.28 -3.85 -12.25
C GLY A 68 0.81 -2.93 -11.74
N PHE A 69 1.37 -3.27 -10.58
CA PHE A 69 2.48 -2.50 -10.00
C PHE A 69 3.80 -2.68 -10.75
N GLU A 70 4.00 -3.82 -11.43
CA GLU A 70 5.16 -4.00 -12.34
C GLU A 70 5.12 -2.97 -13.46
N GLY A 71 3.97 -2.79 -14.12
CA GLY A 71 3.83 -1.80 -15.19
C GLY A 71 3.96 -0.35 -14.71
N ILE A 72 3.51 -0.04 -13.49
CA ILE A 72 3.72 1.28 -12.86
C ILE A 72 5.22 1.50 -12.58
N MET A 73 5.88 0.47 -12.05
CA MET A 73 7.32 0.50 -11.76
C MET A 73 8.16 0.68 -13.02
N GLU A 74 7.81 -0.01 -14.11
CA GLU A 74 8.45 0.16 -15.42
C GLU A 74 8.31 1.59 -15.96
N LYS A 75 7.13 2.20 -15.83
CA LYS A 75 6.91 3.61 -16.19
C LYS A 75 7.81 4.54 -15.36
N ALA A 76 7.88 4.32 -14.05
CA ALA A 76 8.70 5.12 -13.16
C ALA A 76 10.20 4.95 -13.47
N GLN A 77 10.65 3.73 -13.75
CA GLN A 77 12.03 3.44 -14.12
C GLN A 77 12.43 4.13 -15.44
N LYS A 78 11.56 4.05 -16.45
CA LYS A 78 11.78 4.73 -17.74
C LYS A 78 11.92 6.24 -17.58
N GLU A 79 11.11 6.86 -16.72
CA GLU A 79 11.22 8.28 -16.42
C GLU A 79 12.53 8.60 -15.64
N LEU A 80 12.94 7.71 -14.73
CA LEU A 80 14.17 7.85 -13.97
C LEU A 80 15.41 7.76 -14.87
N ASP A 81 15.43 6.80 -15.78
CA ASP A 81 16.52 6.62 -16.77
C ASP A 81 16.64 7.83 -17.71
N GLY A 82 15.55 8.55 -17.94
CA GLY A 82 15.51 9.78 -18.72
C GLY A 82 15.92 11.05 -17.96
N CYS A 83 16.16 10.97 -16.64
CA CYS A 83 16.54 12.13 -15.85
C CYS A 83 17.99 12.54 -16.11
N SER A 84 18.23 13.86 -16.29
CA SER A 84 19.57 14.42 -16.46
C SER A 84 20.05 15.10 -15.19
N VAL A 85 21.29 14.79 -14.77
CA VAL A 85 21.95 15.43 -13.61
C VAL A 85 22.09 16.95 -13.78
N GLY A 86 22.06 17.43 -15.01
CA GLY A 86 22.09 18.88 -15.33
C GLY A 86 20.75 19.59 -15.14
N ASP A 87 19.64 18.86 -14.89
CA ASP A 87 18.35 19.45 -14.60
C ASP A 87 18.31 19.93 -13.14
N GLY A 88 17.93 21.19 -12.91
CA GLY A 88 17.78 21.76 -11.57
C GLY A 88 16.75 21.04 -10.67
N ASN A 89 15.86 20.24 -11.24
CA ASN A 89 14.90 19.38 -10.53
C ASN A 89 15.33 17.92 -10.41
N TYR A 90 16.53 17.56 -10.87
CA TYR A 90 17.00 16.18 -10.91
C TYR A 90 16.84 15.45 -9.57
N ALA A 91 17.40 16.00 -8.50
CA ALA A 91 17.36 15.35 -7.19
C ALA A 91 15.92 15.11 -6.70
N ARG A 92 15.03 16.09 -6.86
CA ARG A 92 13.63 15.97 -6.46
C ARG A 92 12.89 14.91 -7.31
N LYS A 93 13.11 14.92 -8.62
CA LYS A 93 12.46 13.99 -9.54
C LYS A 93 12.97 12.57 -9.34
N SER A 94 14.27 12.35 -9.23
CA SER A 94 14.87 11.03 -9.03
C SER A 94 14.45 10.41 -7.71
N HIS A 95 14.53 11.13 -6.60
CA HIS A 95 14.09 10.63 -5.29
C HIS A 95 12.60 10.25 -5.27
N PHE A 96 11.76 11.05 -5.94
CA PHE A 96 10.34 10.72 -6.05
C PHE A 96 10.10 9.42 -6.83
N LEU A 97 10.76 9.26 -7.98
CA LEU A 97 10.62 8.07 -8.82
C LEU A 97 11.20 6.82 -8.15
N GLU A 98 12.32 6.95 -7.45
CA GLU A 98 12.88 5.87 -6.62
C GLU A 98 11.93 5.46 -5.49
N ALA A 99 11.28 6.42 -4.84
CA ALA A 99 10.26 6.14 -3.82
C ALA A 99 9.04 5.42 -4.41
N VAL A 100 8.58 5.80 -5.62
CA VAL A 100 7.51 5.09 -6.33
C VAL A 100 7.90 3.64 -6.60
N ILE A 101 9.11 3.41 -7.12
CA ILE A 101 9.63 2.06 -7.40
C ILE A 101 9.71 1.23 -6.12
N LEU A 102 10.22 1.80 -5.04
CA LEU A 102 10.31 1.14 -3.73
C LEU A 102 8.93 0.76 -3.20
N SER A 103 7.97 1.68 -3.27
CA SER A 103 6.59 1.45 -2.85
C SER A 103 5.92 0.33 -3.67
N CYS A 104 6.11 0.33 -5.00
CA CYS A 104 5.59 -0.74 -5.86
C CYS A 104 6.17 -2.11 -5.48
N LYS A 105 7.48 -2.20 -5.21
CA LYS A 105 8.11 -3.44 -4.73
C LYS A 105 7.52 -3.91 -3.41
N ALA A 106 7.31 -3.01 -2.46
CA ALA A 106 6.73 -3.34 -1.16
C ALA A 106 5.29 -3.90 -1.29
N VAL A 107 4.48 -3.36 -2.20
CA VAL A 107 3.14 -3.87 -2.49
C VAL A 107 3.19 -5.30 -3.07
N ILE A 108 4.10 -5.55 -4.01
CA ILE A 108 4.29 -6.87 -4.62
C ILE A 108 4.74 -7.89 -3.57
N ASP A 109 5.71 -7.52 -2.74
CA ASP A 109 6.21 -8.38 -1.66
C ASP A 109 5.13 -8.69 -0.64
N TYR A 110 4.30 -7.71 -0.31
CA TYR A 110 3.16 -7.90 0.60
C TYR A 110 2.17 -8.94 0.06
N ALA A 111 1.77 -8.83 -1.20
CA ALA A 111 0.89 -9.82 -1.84
C ALA A 111 1.54 -11.21 -1.89
N GLY A 112 2.85 -11.28 -2.16
CA GLY A 112 3.62 -12.53 -2.15
C GLY A 112 3.61 -13.25 -0.80
N ARG A 113 3.58 -12.51 0.32
CA ARG A 113 3.43 -13.12 1.67
C ARG A 113 2.08 -13.82 1.82
N TYR A 114 0.99 -13.25 1.31
CA TYR A 114 -0.32 -13.88 1.34
C TYR A 114 -0.40 -15.10 0.42
N ALA A 115 0.24 -15.05 -0.75
CA ALA A 115 0.36 -16.21 -1.61
C ALA A 115 1.05 -17.38 -0.89
N LYS A 116 2.17 -17.12 -0.24
CA LYS A 116 2.90 -18.12 0.55
C LYS A 116 2.08 -18.65 1.71
N LEU A 117 1.45 -17.77 2.48
CA LEU A 117 0.58 -18.17 3.60
C LEU A 117 -0.57 -19.08 3.13
N ALA A 118 -1.23 -18.73 2.03
CA ALA A 118 -2.31 -19.52 1.48
C ALA A 118 -1.82 -20.93 1.04
N GLN A 119 -0.61 -21.04 0.46
CA GLN A 119 0.02 -22.32 0.12
C GLN A 119 0.30 -23.15 1.38
N GLU A 120 0.85 -22.56 2.43
CA GLU A 120 1.12 -23.20 3.71
C GLU A 120 -0.17 -23.73 4.36
N MET A 121 -1.23 -22.91 4.36
CA MET A 121 -2.55 -23.30 4.86
C MET A 121 -3.17 -24.43 4.01
N ALA A 122 -3.00 -24.39 2.69
CA ALA A 122 -3.47 -25.46 1.80
C ALA A 122 -2.76 -26.80 2.07
N ALA A 123 -1.48 -26.76 2.45
CA ALA A 123 -0.74 -27.96 2.82
C ALA A 123 -1.19 -28.58 4.16
N GLN A 124 -1.73 -27.75 5.06
CA GLN A 124 -2.12 -28.16 6.42
C GLN A 124 -3.58 -28.60 6.52
N THR A 125 -4.46 -28.15 5.62
CA THR A 125 -5.89 -28.53 5.68
C THR A 125 -6.15 -29.92 5.12
N SER A 126 -7.00 -30.67 5.79
CA SER A 126 -7.53 -31.96 5.32
C SER A 126 -8.81 -31.81 4.48
N ASP A 127 -9.46 -30.65 4.51
CA ASP A 127 -10.65 -30.38 3.72
C ASP A 127 -10.28 -30.14 2.25
N PRO A 128 -10.70 -31.01 1.31
CA PRO A 128 -10.32 -30.89 -0.09
C PRO A 128 -10.91 -29.63 -0.76
N VAL A 129 -12.08 -29.17 -0.34
CA VAL A 129 -12.73 -27.98 -0.88
C VAL A 129 -11.92 -26.74 -0.45
N ARG A 130 -11.66 -26.63 0.86
CA ARG A 130 -10.86 -25.53 1.39
C ARG A 130 -9.43 -25.51 0.83
N LYS A 131 -8.84 -26.68 0.64
CA LYS A 131 -7.53 -26.81 0.01
C LYS A 131 -7.51 -26.21 -1.39
N GLN A 132 -8.51 -26.52 -2.21
CA GLN A 132 -8.62 -25.98 -3.55
C GLN A 132 -8.84 -24.46 -3.56
N GLU A 133 -9.69 -23.95 -2.66
CA GLU A 133 -9.88 -22.50 -2.50
C GLU A 133 -8.56 -21.78 -2.16
N LEU A 134 -7.79 -22.34 -1.22
CA LEU A 134 -6.50 -21.77 -0.82
C LEU A 134 -5.46 -21.79 -1.95
N PHE A 135 -5.46 -22.80 -2.81
CA PHE A 135 -4.61 -22.80 -3.99
C PHE A 135 -5.00 -21.68 -4.97
N VAL A 136 -6.29 -21.47 -5.21
CA VAL A 136 -6.77 -20.38 -6.07
C VAL A 136 -6.39 -19.03 -5.48
N ILE A 137 -6.55 -18.84 -4.16
CA ILE A 137 -6.12 -17.61 -3.47
C ILE A 137 -4.61 -17.40 -3.62
N ALA A 138 -3.81 -18.46 -3.43
CA ALA A 138 -2.36 -18.38 -3.56
C ALA A 138 -1.93 -17.99 -4.99
N GLU A 139 -2.55 -18.57 -6.00
CA GLU A 139 -2.30 -18.26 -7.41
C GLU A 139 -2.63 -16.78 -7.70
N ASN A 140 -3.82 -16.33 -7.30
CA ASN A 140 -4.21 -14.94 -7.48
C ASN A 140 -3.25 -13.98 -6.77
N CYS A 141 -2.92 -14.21 -5.50
CA CYS A 141 -2.00 -13.35 -4.74
C CYS A 141 -0.57 -13.36 -5.29
N SER A 142 -0.14 -14.42 -5.97
CA SER A 142 1.16 -14.48 -6.63
C SER A 142 1.21 -13.66 -7.93
N ARG A 143 0.04 -13.41 -8.53
CA ARG A 143 -0.08 -12.72 -9.81
C ARG A 143 -0.49 -11.25 -9.65
N VAL A 144 -1.51 -10.98 -8.85
CA VAL A 144 -2.01 -9.62 -8.62
C VAL A 144 -1.72 -9.16 -7.18
N PRO A 145 -1.43 -7.88 -6.96
CA PRO A 145 -1.50 -6.73 -7.88
C PRO A 145 -0.20 -6.48 -8.68
N ALA A 146 0.77 -7.40 -8.68
CA ALA A 146 2.01 -7.24 -9.43
C ALA A 146 1.72 -7.02 -10.91
N LYS A 147 0.90 -7.87 -11.51
CA LYS A 147 0.47 -7.80 -12.92
C LYS A 147 -0.97 -7.32 -13.04
N GLY A 148 -1.34 -6.85 -14.23
CA GLY A 148 -2.73 -6.52 -14.54
C GLY A 148 -3.66 -7.72 -14.38
N ALA A 149 -4.90 -7.47 -13.94
CA ALA A 149 -5.91 -8.49 -13.73
C ALA A 149 -6.41 -9.06 -15.07
N GLN A 150 -6.70 -10.37 -15.10
CA GLN A 150 -7.20 -11.05 -16.29
C GLN A 150 -8.68 -11.41 -16.21
N ASN A 151 -9.23 -11.52 -15.02
CA ASN A 151 -10.60 -11.89 -14.73
C ASN A 151 -11.15 -11.09 -13.54
N PHE A 152 -12.42 -11.23 -13.25
CA PHE A 152 -13.10 -10.46 -12.20
C PHE A 152 -12.57 -10.79 -10.80
N TYR A 153 -12.22 -12.05 -10.54
CA TYR A 153 -11.69 -12.45 -9.24
C TYR A 153 -10.31 -11.82 -8.96
N GLU A 154 -9.41 -11.85 -9.96
CA GLU A 154 -8.13 -11.15 -9.87
C GLU A 154 -8.32 -9.63 -9.71
N ALA A 155 -9.27 -9.05 -10.43
CA ALA A 155 -9.58 -7.62 -10.28
C ALA A 155 -10.04 -7.27 -8.86
N CYS A 156 -10.92 -8.08 -8.26
CA CYS A 156 -11.35 -7.92 -6.86
C CYS A 156 -10.18 -8.07 -5.90
N GLN A 157 -9.30 -9.07 -6.09
CA GLN A 157 -8.14 -9.29 -5.24
C GLN A 157 -7.13 -8.13 -5.34
N SER A 158 -6.86 -7.64 -6.55
CA SER A 158 -5.99 -6.49 -6.79
C SER A 158 -6.54 -5.22 -6.13
N PHE A 159 -7.84 -4.94 -6.33
CA PHE A 159 -8.54 -3.83 -5.68
C PHE A 159 -8.39 -3.90 -4.16
N TRP A 160 -8.63 -5.09 -3.57
CA TRP A 160 -8.56 -5.28 -2.13
C TRP A 160 -7.17 -4.99 -1.57
N PHE A 161 -6.10 -5.48 -2.20
CA PHE A 161 -4.74 -5.19 -1.77
C PHE A 161 -4.43 -3.70 -1.79
N VAL A 162 -4.81 -3.00 -2.86
CA VAL A 162 -4.58 -1.55 -2.96
C VAL A 162 -5.34 -0.81 -1.86
N GLN A 163 -6.62 -1.13 -1.68
CA GLN A 163 -7.47 -0.50 -0.66
C GLN A 163 -6.92 -0.73 0.75
N GLN A 164 -6.52 -1.95 1.06
CA GLN A 164 -5.98 -2.31 2.37
C GLN A 164 -4.65 -1.60 2.67
N LEU A 165 -3.73 -1.59 1.71
CA LEU A 165 -2.43 -0.94 1.88
C LEU A 165 -2.57 0.57 2.07
N LEU A 166 -3.42 1.21 1.29
CA LEU A 166 -3.68 2.64 1.44
C LEU A 166 -4.35 2.96 2.78
N GLN A 167 -5.21 2.10 3.29
CA GLN A 167 -5.79 2.27 4.61
C GLN A 167 -4.75 2.12 5.74
N MET A 168 -3.77 1.25 5.59
CA MET A 168 -2.66 1.15 6.54
C MET A 168 -1.78 2.40 6.51
N GLU A 169 -1.45 2.91 5.33
CA GLU A 169 -0.63 4.13 5.16
C GLU A 169 -1.31 5.40 5.67
N SER A 170 -2.61 5.53 5.45
CA SER A 170 -3.39 6.74 5.80
C SER A 170 -4.22 6.59 7.06
N SER A 171 -4.04 5.52 7.85
CA SER A 171 -4.89 5.19 9.00
C SER A 171 -6.39 5.11 8.66
N GLY A 172 -6.73 4.76 7.42
CA GLY A 172 -8.11 4.60 6.96
C GLY A 172 -8.86 5.90 6.66
N HIS A 173 -8.17 7.01 6.48
CA HIS A 173 -8.78 8.32 6.34
C HIS A 173 -9.39 8.56 4.94
N SER A 174 -10.64 8.10 4.74
CA SER A 174 -11.46 8.42 3.55
C SER A 174 -10.81 8.06 2.20
N ILE A 175 -10.36 6.83 2.07
CA ILE A 175 -9.90 6.28 0.78
C ILE A 175 -11.12 5.77 0.02
N SER A 176 -11.50 6.45 -1.06
CA SER A 176 -12.71 6.15 -1.82
C SER A 176 -12.45 5.21 -2.99
N PRO A 177 -13.29 4.18 -3.19
CA PRO A 177 -13.25 3.35 -4.39
C PRO A 177 -13.53 4.12 -5.70
N GLY A 178 -14.24 5.24 -5.60
CA GLY A 178 -14.65 5.99 -6.78
C GLY A 178 -15.68 5.24 -7.62
N ARG A 179 -15.50 5.24 -8.93
CA ARG A 179 -16.42 4.60 -9.88
C ARG A 179 -16.14 3.10 -10.01
N PHE A 180 -16.34 2.37 -8.91
CA PHE A 180 -16.05 0.95 -8.81
C PHE A 180 -16.72 0.12 -9.91
N ASP A 181 -17.99 0.36 -10.17
CA ASP A 181 -18.78 -0.30 -11.20
C ASP A 181 -18.15 -0.16 -12.61
N GLN A 182 -17.59 1.00 -12.92
CA GLN A 182 -17.06 1.28 -14.24
C GLN A 182 -15.75 0.55 -14.53
N TYR A 183 -14.77 0.60 -13.63
CA TYR A 183 -13.48 -0.04 -13.88
C TYR A 183 -13.47 -1.54 -13.60
N MET A 184 -14.45 -2.06 -12.84
CA MET A 184 -14.61 -3.49 -12.61
C MET A 184 -15.46 -4.17 -13.70
N TYR A 185 -16.35 -3.42 -14.36
CA TYR A 185 -17.28 -3.95 -15.35
C TYR A 185 -16.63 -4.73 -16.51
N PRO A 186 -15.50 -4.30 -17.10
CA PRO A 186 -14.85 -5.06 -18.19
C PRO A 186 -14.47 -6.48 -17.79
N TYR A 187 -13.98 -6.67 -16.54
CA TYR A 187 -13.60 -7.97 -15.99
C TYR A 187 -14.83 -8.83 -15.70
N TYR A 188 -15.85 -8.22 -15.07
CA TYR A 188 -17.12 -8.90 -14.82
C TYR A 188 -17.78 -9.38 -16.12
N LYS A 189 -17.87 -8.51 -17.14
CA LYS A 189 -18.45 -8.85 -18.43
C LYS A 189 -17.71 -9.99 -19.15
N LYS A 190 -16.39 -10.09 -18.93
CA LYS A 190 -15.58 -11.14 -19.58
C LYS A 190 -15.84 -12.50 -18.98
N ASP A 191 -16.18 -12.57 -17.70
CA ASP A 191 -16.36 -13.83 -16.95
C ASP A 191 -17.83 -14.33 -17.00
N MET A 192 -18.78 -13.52 -17.52
CA MET A 192 -20.17 -13.90 -17.78
C MET A 192 -20.36 -14.63 -19.09
#